data_531990580f9d97ab71d046b20a811353
#
_entry.id   531990580f9d97ab71d046b20a811353
#
_cell.length_a   1.000
_cell.length_b   1.000
_cell.length_c   1.000
_cell.angle_alpha   90.00
_cell.angle_beta   90.00
_cell.angle_gamma   90.00
#
_symmetry.space_group_name_H-M   'P 1'
#
loop_
_entity.id
_entity.type
_entity.pdbx_description
1 polymer ?
#
loop_
_entity_poly.entity_id
_entity_poly.type
_entity_poly.pdbx_seq_one_letter_code
_entity_poly.pdbx_strand_id
1 'polypeptide(L)'
;IDQRITPKQKVIMSTVANKAMNPIETEVTSNFIRQKIDTETAAGKYANRTDANGRPLPIVITRFPPEPNGYLHIGHAKSICLNFGLAQSYGDLCHLRFDDTNPEKESIEYVNSIKDMVHWLGFDWTDEYGEEHLYYASDYFEQLYQFAEKLIEAGHAYIDSQDADTIRAQRGQLHEAGQNSPYRDRPASESLDIFRRMRAGEFPEGAHVLRAKIDMAASFIVMRDPVIYRIRYAHHHRTGDTWCIYPMYDFTHCISDALEKITHSLCTLEFENNRPLYNWVLERLVEVGVFEQPLPEQTEFARMNLTYAITSKRKLLQLVENHHVDGWDDPRMMTLVGVRRRGFTPESLRLFAERIGVSKADSWIEMGVLEQAVRDDLDAKAPRAVAVLKPLKLIIDNYAEGQTELCHAPVHPHHPEMGQREFLFACELWIEQDDFMVEPIKGFFRLFVGNKVRLRHGFVIECTGFDTNDAGEVIAVHANYFPDSKSGTEGSNNYKVKGNIHWLSDASSIPCEIRVYDRLFNDPHPDAGGKDFLAALNPDSKHTSQGFVESGLANTAPETHFQFERHGYFVTDQKDSQPGALVFNRIVSLKDGWTAKK
;
A
#
# COMPACT_ATOMS: atom_id res chain seq x y z
N ILE A 1 28.31 -72.89 -2.38
CA ILE A 1 29.41 -72.42 -3.24
C ILE A 1 29.24 -70.92 -3.37
N ASP A 2 30.06 -70.33 -2.65
CA ASP A 2 30.59 -69.01 -2.53
C ASP A 2 30.79 -68.28 -3.86
N GLN A 3 30.45 -67.03 -3.93
CA GLN A 3 31.40 -66.01 -4.34
C GLN A 3 30.78 -64.57 -4.18
N ARG A 4 31.45 -63.86 -3.30
CA ARG A 4 31.41 -62.41 -3.15
C ARG A 4 31.81 -61.66 -4.43
N ILE A 5 31.14 -60.54 -4.76
CA ILE A 5 31.80 -59.37 -5.37
C ILE A 5 31.12 -58.09 -4.84
N THR A 6 31.84 -57.29 -4.09
CA THR A 6 31.72 -55.82 -4.01
C THR A 6 32.72 -55.22 -5.00
N PRO A 7 32.58 -54.00 -5.55
CA PRO A 7 32.56 -52.76 -4.82
C PRO A 7 31.69 -51.59 -5.37
N LYS A 8 31.22 -50.79 -4.48
CA LYS A 8 31.03 -49.31 -4.51
C LYS A 8 31.29 -48.60 -5.83
N GLN A 9 30.23 -48.15 -6.48
CA GLN A 9 30.24 -46.91 -7.25
C GLN A 9 29.60 -45.78 -6.42
N LYS A 10 30.45 -44.88 -5.95
CA LYS A 10 30.07 -43.60 -5.40
C LYS A 10 29.54 -42.73 -6.53
N VAL A 11 28.23 -42.49 -6.54
CA VAL A 11 27.64 -41.35 -7.25
C VAL A 11 27.99 -40.11 -6.42
N ILE A 12 28.85 -39.29 -6.97
CA ILE A 12 29.13 -37.95 -6.43
C ILE A 12 27.92 -37.09 -6.78
N MET A 13 26.96 -36.98 -5.87
CA MET A 13 26.02 -35.86 -5.85
C MET A 13 26.81 -34.64 -5.37
N SER A 14 27.13 -33.72 -6.29
CA SER A 14 27.61 -32.42 -5.96
C SER A 14 26.48 -31.66 -5.27
N THR A 15 26.53 -31.61 -3.96
CA THR A 15 25.79 -30.65 -3.15
C THR A 15 26.34 -29.26 -3.47
N VAL A 16 25.67 -28.55 -4.38
CA VAL A 16 25.81 -27.10 -4.46
C VAL A 16 25.20 -26.58 -3.17
N ALA A 17 26.06 -26.29 -2.21
CA ALA A 17 25.67 -25.58 -1.02
C ALA A 17 25.13 -24.20 -1.45
N ASN A 18 23.83 -24.03 -1.36
CA ASN A 18 23.20 -22.72 -1.32
C ASN A 18 23.84 -21.98 -0.12
N LYS A 19 24.79 -21.11 -0.45
CA LYS A 19 25.24 -20.08 0.48
C LYS A 19 24.07 -19.12 0.60
N ALA A 20 23.16 -19.39 1.53
CA ALA A 20 22.20 -18.41 1.99
C ALA A 20 23.01 -17.14 2.30
N MET A 21 22.75 -16.08 1.56
CA MET A 21 23.16 -14.73 1.95
C MET A 21 22.57 -14.54 3.35
N ASN A 22 23.44 -14.35 4.33
CA ASN A 22 22.99 -13.88 5.65
C ASN A 22 22.10 -12.67 5.41
N PRO A 23 20.86 -12.66 5.92
CA PRO A 23 20.11 -11.42 5.98
C PRO A 23 21.01 -10.44 6.72
N ILE A 24 21.21 -9.26 6.15
CA ILE A 24 21.74 -8.12 6.87
C ILE A 24 20.79 -7.99 8.06
N GLU A 25 21.26 -8.32 9.27
CA GLU A 25 20.58 -7.95 10.51
C GLU A 25 20.54 -6.42 10.52
N THR A 26 19.52 -5.85 9.88
CA THR A 26 19.16 -4.46 10.12
C THR A 26 18.74 -4.42 11.59
N GLU A 27 19.53 -3.74 12.42
CA GLU A 27 19.14 -3.45 13.80
C GLU A 27 17.74 -2.84 13.74
N VAL A 28 16.75 -3.62 14.18
CA VAL A 28 15.35 -3.19 14.18
C VAL A 28 15.26 -1.99 15.12
N THR A 29 15.03 -0.82 14.55
CA THR A 29 14.96 0.43 15.31
C THR A 29 13.91 0.30 16.42
N SER A 30 14.34 0.44 17.68
CA SER A 30 13.44 0.39 18.83
C SER A 30 12.47 1.56 18.79
N ASN A 31 11.24 1.34 19.20
CA ASN A 31 10.21 2.37 19.37
C ASN A 31 9.40 2.10 20.63
N PHE A 32 8.56 3.04 21.04
CA PHE A 32 7.81 2.95 22.30
C PHE A 32 6.87 1.73 22.38
N ILE A 33 6.35 1.22 21.24
CA ILE A 33 5.51 0.02 21.21
C ILE A 33 6.37 -1.21 21.50
N ARG A 34 7.54 -1.34 20.84
CA ARG A 34 8.49 -2.43 21.11
C ARG A 34 8.97 -2.42 22.55
N GLN A 35 9.32 -1.24 23.08
CA GLN A 35 9.73 -1.10 24.49
C GLN A 35 8.64 -1.55 25.46
N LYS A 36 7.36 -1.25 25.16
CA LYS A 36 6.22 -1.72 25.93
C LYS A 36 6.11 -3.24 25.88
N ILE A 37 6.15 -3.83 24.69
CA ILE A 37 6.07 -5.29 24.49
C ILE A 37 7.21 -6.00 25.20
N ASP A 38 8.45 -5.52 25.07
CA ASP A 38 9.63 -6.11 25.70
C ASP A 38 9.50 -6.08 27.24
N THR A 39 9.00 -4.96 27.78
CA THR A 39 8.75 -4.81 29.23
C THR A 39 7.68 -5.79 29.73
N GLU A 40 6.56 -5.91 29.01
CA GLU A 40 5.45 -6.80 29.39
C GLU A 40 5.82 -8.28 29.20
N THR A 41 6.59 -8.61 28.17
CA THR A 41 7.13 -9.95 27.95
C THR A 41 8.08 -10.35 29.06
N ALA A 42 9.00 -9.47 29.46
CA ALA A 42 9.92 -9.69 30.57
C ALA A 42 9.17 -9.87 31.92
N ALA A 43 8.03 -9.19 32.09
CA ALA A 43 7.16 -9.34 33.26
C ALA A 43 6.27 -10.61 33.20
N GLY A 44 6.26 -11.34 32.09
CA GLY A 44 5.43 -12.53 31.90
C GLY A 44 3.93 -12.27 31.79
N LYS A 45 3.51 -11.04 31.42
CA LYS A 45 2.11 -10.61 31.46
C LYS A 45 1.17 -11.51 30.65
N TYR A 46 1.59 -11.95 29.47
CA TYR A 46 0.80 -12.80 28.59
C TYR A 46 1.34 -14.24 28.50
N ALA A 47 2.26 -14.60 29.39
CA ALA A 47 2.78 -15.96 29.46
C ALA A 47 1.69 -16.96 29.93
N ASN A 48 1.84 -18.23 29.58
CA ASN A 48 1.01 -19.37 30.03
C ASN A 48 -0.47 -19.29 29.56
N ARG A 49 -0.82 -18.50 28.55
CA ARG A 49 -2.13 -18.56 27.92
C ARG A 49 -2.20 -19.76 26.98
N THR A 50 -3.37 -20.38 26.89
CA THR A 50 -3.64 -21.49 25.97
C THR A 50 -4.91 -21.23 25.17
N ASP A 51 -4.98 -21.84 23.99
CA ASP A 51 -6.21 -21.92 23.20
C ASP A 51 -7.20 -22.95 23.79
N ALA A 52 -8.34 -23.13 23.14
CA ALA A 52 -9.36 -24.11 23.55
C ALA A 52 -8.88 -25.57 23.47
N ASN A 53 -7.82 -25.85 22.72
CA ASN A 53 -7.20 -27.17 22.56
C ASN A 53 -6.03 -27.39 23.52
N GLY A 54 -5.72 -26.42 24.39
CA GLY A 54 -4.61 -26.47 25.33
C GLY A 54 -3.24 -26.16 24.70
N ARG A 55 -3.18 -25.67 23.46
CA ARG A 55 -1.94 -25.25 22.80
C ARG A 55 -1.49 -23.88 23.34
N PRO A 56 -0.20 -23.64 23.53
CA PRO A 56 0.29 -22.33 23.94
C PRO A 56 -0.12 -21.25 22.92
N LEU A 57 -0.66 -20.14 23.43
CA LEU A 57 -0.90 -18.96 22.60
C LEU A 57 0.35 -18.10 22.51
N PRO A 58 0.57 -17.44 21.36
CA PRO A 58 1.62 -16.45 21.20
C PRO A 58 1.58 -15.37 22.28
N ILE A 59 2.76 -14.83 22.62
CA ILE A 59 2.86 -13.74 23.60
C ILE A 59 2.40 -12.41 22.99
N VAL A 60 2.70 -12.19 21.71
CA VAL A 60 2.31 -10.99 21.00
C VAL A 60 1.28 -11.34 19.91
N ILE A 61 0.03 -11.06 20.17
CA ILE A 61 -1.04 -11.17 19.17
C ILE A 61 -1.56 -9.76 18.90
N THR A 62 -1.41 -9.33 17.66
CA THR A 62 -1.94 -8.06 17.15
C THR A 62 -3.11 -8.31 16.18
N ARG A 63 -3.72 -7.28 15.64
CA ARG A 63 -4.73 -7.39 14.59
C ARG A 63 -4.76 -6.14 13.71
N PHE A 64 -5.14 -6.34 12.46
CA PHE A 64 -5.54 -5.29 11.54
C PHE A 64 -7.05 -5.36 11.34
N PRO A 65 -7.84 -4.39 11.87
CA PRO A 65 -9.29 -4.47 11.88
C PRO A 65 -9.95 -3.44 10.92
N PRO A 66 -9.85 -3.61 9.58
CA PRO A 66 -10.45 -2.66 8.66
C PRO A 66 -11.98 -2.79 8.62
N GLU A 67 -12.70 -1.66 8.47
CA GLU A 67 -14.08 -1.67 8.02
C GLU A 67 -14.13 -2.02 6.52
N PRO A 68 -14.94 -3.01 6.06
CA PRO A 68 -15.02 -3.39 4.65
C PRO A 68 -15.92 -2.44 3.85
N ASN A 69 -15.65 -1.15 3.91
CA ASN A 69 -16.47 -0.06 3.39
C ASN A 69 -15.76 0.79 2.33
N GLY A 70 -14.58 0.36 1.84
CA GLY A 70 -13.78 1.04 0.81
C GLY A 70 -12.43 0.39 0.56
N TYR A 71 -11.76 0.84 -0.49
CA TYR A 71 -10.42 0.42 -0.82
C TYR A 71 -9.39 0.95 0.19
N LEU A 72 -8.38 0.14 0.50
CA LEU A 72 -7.25 0.54 1.33
C LEU A 72 -6.41 1.60 0.64
N HIS A 73 -5.79 2.48 1.42
CA HIS A 73 -4.86 3.51 0.96
C HIS A 73 -3.50 3.38 1.66
N ILE A 74 -2.54 4.18 1.26
CA ILE A 74 -1.17 4.16 1.77
C ILE A 74 -1.07 4.26 3.30
N GLY A 75 -2.00 4.96 3.96
CA GLY A 75 -2.09 5.01 5.42
C GLY A 75 -2.38 3.65 6.06
N HIS A 76 -3.22 2.84 5.40
CA HIS A 76 -3.49 1.47 5.84
C HIS A 76 -2.25 0.56 5.63
N ALA A 77 -1.45 0.78 4.58
CA ALA A 77 -0.20 0.04 4.40
C ALA A 77 0.73 0.20 5.60
N LYS A 78 0.87 1.42 6.15
CA LYS A 78 1.63 1.66 7.39
C LYS A 78 1.08 0.83 8.56
N SER A 79 -0.24 0.83 8.75
CA SER A 79 -0.90 0.08 9.82
C SER A 79 -0.73 -1.44 9.66
N ILE A 80 -0.86 -1.94 8.43
CA ILE A 80 -0.63 -3.35 8.10
C ILE A 80 0.83 -3.73 8.40
N CYS A 81 1.79 -2.97 7.87
CA CYS A 81 3.22 -3.21 8.11
C CYS A 81 3.57 -3.14 9.60
N LEU A 82 2.93 -2.26 10.37
CA LEU A 82 3.13 -2.17 11.81
C LEU A 82 2.58 -3.42 12.53
N ASN A 83 1.31 -3.76 12.33
CA ASN A 83 0.66 -4.84 13.06
C ASN A 83 1.26 -6.21 12.69
N PHE A 84 1.29 -6.54 11.40
CA PHE A 84 1.85 -7.80 10.91
C PHE A 84 3.37 -7.87 11.08
N GLY A 85 4.10 -6.81 10.74
CA GLY A 85 5.56 -6.78 10.86
C GLY A 85 6.03 -6.81 12.32
N LEU A 86 5.26 -6.23 13.25
CA LEU A 86 5.54 -6.34 14.67
C LEU A 86 5.37 -7.79 15.15
N ALA A 87 4.22 -8.42 14.88
CA ALA A 87 3.97 -9.81 15.23
C ALA A 87 5.06 -10.73 14.67
N GLN A 88 5.37 -10.65 13.38
CA GLN A 88 6.42 -11.43 12.74
C GLN A 88 7.79 -11.26 13.42
N SER A 89 8.14 -10.03 13.86
CA SER A 89 9.44 -9.78 14.51
C SER A 89 9.58 -10.40 15.89
N TYR A 90 8.47 -10.77 16.52
CA TYR A 90 8.44 -11.55 17.78
C TYR A 90 8.19 -13.05 17.55
N GLY A 91 8.04 -13.48 16.28
CA GLY A 91 7.70 -14.85 15.93
C GLY A 91 6.25 -15.23 16.25
N ASP A 92 5.38 -14.23 16.27
CA ASP A 92 4.00 -14.29 16.76
C ASP A 92 2.97 -13.97 15.67
N LEU A 93 1.70 -13.77 16.01
CA LEU A 93 0.55 -13.78 15.12
C LEU A 93 -0.12 -12.41 14.99
N CYS A 94 -0.58 -12.08 13.79
CA CYS A 94 -1.47 -10.95 13.53
C CYS A 94 -2.77 -11.43 12.89
N HIS A 95 -3.90 -11.09 13.49
CA HIS A 95 -5.22 -11.41 12.95
C HIS A 95 -5.67 -10.39 11.90
N LEU A 96 -6.44 -10.83 10.91
CA LEU A 96 -7.24 -9.96 10.06
C LEU A 96 -8.70 -10.04 10.53
N ARG A 97 -9.24 -8.93 11.05
CA ARG A 97 -10.63 -8.86 11.48
C ARG A 97 -11.38 -7.78 10.74
N PHE A 98 -12.42 -8.13 10.03
CA PHE A 98 -13.34 -7.14 9.47
C PHE A 98 -14.27 -6.59 10.55
N ASP A 99 -14.21 -5.27 10.75
CA ASP A 99 -15.14 -4.56 11.62
C ASP A 99 -16.41 -4.23 10.82
N ASP A 100 -17.24 -5.25 10.65
CA ASP A 100 -18.45 -5.24 9.85
C ASP A 100 -19.71 -5.02 10.73
N THR A 101 -19.69 -4.00 11.59
CA THR A 101 -20.80 -3.65 12.48
C THR A 101 -21.84 -2.72 11.86
N ASN A 102 -21.54 -2.12 10.70
CA ASN A 102 -22.41 -1.15 10.04
C ASN A 102 -23.04 -1.72 8.75
N PRO A 103 -24.30 -2.17 8.79
CA PRO A 103 -24.92 -2.91 7.66
C PRO A 103 -25.08 -2.10 6.36
N GLU A 104 -24.98 -0.76 6.40
CA GLU A 104 -25.32 0.09 5.25
C GLU A 104 -24.16 0.37 4.29
N LYS A 105 -22.93 0.11 4.68
CA LYS A 105 -21.75 0.60 3.95
C LYS A 105 -20.78 -0.48 3.52
N GLU A 106 -21.04 -1.71 3.87
CA GLU A 106 -20.10 -2.83 3.74
C GLU A 106 -20.37 -3.63 2.49
N SER A 107 -19.31 -4.12 1.85
CA SER A 107 -19.38 -4.84 0.59
C SER A 107 -18.35 -5.98 0.54
N ILE A 108 -18.76 -7.11 -0.04
CA ILE A 108 -17.88 -8.26 -0.31
C ILE A 108 -16.73 -7.88 -1.26
N GLU A 109 -16.92 -6.92 -2.16
CA GLU A 109 -15.88 -6.40 -3.04
C GLU A 109 -14.72 -5.82 -2.22
N TYR A 110 -15.05 -5.01 -1.20
CA TYR A 110 -14.02 -4.43 -0.33
C TYR A 110 -13.34 -5.47 0.56
N VAL A 111 -14.10 -6.47 1.06
CA VAL A 111 -13.53 -7.61 1.79
C VAL A 111 -12.45 -8.30 0.94
N ASN A 112 -12.78 -8.66 -0.30
CA ASN A 112 -11.85 -9.34 -1.20
C ASN A 112 -10.64 -8.47 -1.56
N SER A 113 -10.85 -7.19 -1.84
CA SER A 113 -9.76 -6.24 -2.11
C SER A 113 -8.82 -6.09 -0.92
N ILE A 114 -9.35 -6.01 0.30
CA ILE A 114 -8.54 -5.90 1.52
C ILE A 114 -7.68 -7.14 1.72
N LYS A 115 -8.25 -8.34 1.58
CA LYS A 115 -7.51 -9.61 1.66
C LYS A 115 -6.38 -9.67 0.63
N ASP A 116 -6.68 -9.35 -0.62
CA ASP A 116 -5.68 -9.32 -1.70
C ASP A 116 -4.55 -8.33 -1.40
N MET A 117 -4.85 -7.15 -0.87
CA MET A 117 -3.83 -6.15 -0.56
C MET A 117 -2.95 -6.54 0.64
N VAL A 118 -3.48 -7.22 1.66
CA VAL A 118 -2.67 -7.74 2.77
C VAL A 118 -1.71 -8.82 2.26
N HIS A 119 -2.19 -9.77 1.46
CA HIS A 119 -1.33 -10.78 0.82
C HIS A 119 -0.32 -10.16 -0.15
N TRP A 120 -0.74 -9.20 -0.96
CA TRP A 120 0.19 -8.48 -1.86
C TRP A 120 1.31 -7.78 -1.08
N LEU A 121 1.02 -7.22 0.10
CA LEU A 121 2.05 -6.65 0.97
C LEU A 121 2.99 -7.70 1.58
N GLY A 122 2.75 -9.00 1.35
CA GLY A 122 3.59 -10.10 1.82
C GLY A 122 3.25 -10.58 3.22
N PHE A 123 2.02 -10.33 3.68
CA PHE A 123 1.54 -10.76 4.99
C PHE A 123 0.44 -11.81 4.88
N ASP A 124 0.33 -12.63 5.92
CA ASP A 124 -0.67 -13.67 6.05
C ASP A 124 -1.17 -13.71 7.49
N TRP A 125 -2.38 -14.21 7.69
CA TRP A 125 -3.03 -14.38 8.98
C TRP A 125 -3.20 -15.85 9.38
N THR A 126 -2.50 -16.75 8.70
CA THR A 126 -2.48 -18.19 8.99
C THR A 126 -1.35 -18.49 9.98
N ASP A 127 -1.64 -19.30 11.00
CA ASP A 127 -0.65 -19.70 11.99
C ASP A 127 0.21 -20.90 11.53
N GLU A 128 1.15 -21.30 12.37
CA GLU A 128 2.06 -22.44 12.12
C GLU A 128 1.33 -23.80 12.03
N TYR A 129 0.07 -23.88 12.49
CA TYR A 129 -0.77 -25.08 12.44
C TYR A 129 -1.68 -25.09 11.20
N GLY A 130 -1.68 -24.02 10.39
CA GLY A 130 -2.52 -23.86 9.21
C GLY A 130 -3.93 -23.38 9.54
N GLU A 131 -4.17 -22.82 10.72
CA GLU A 131 -5.43 -22.20 11.10
C GLU A 131 -5.45 -20.74 10.64
N GLU A 132 -6.52 -20.35 9.90
CA GLU A 132 -6.72 -18.98 9.47
C GLU A 132 -7.32 -18.13 10.59
N HIS A 133 -6.63 -17.04 10.95
CA HIS A 133 -7.09 -16.05 11.92
C HIS A 133 -7.77 -14.87 11.21
N LEU A 134 -8.79 -15.21 10.43
CA LEU A 134 -9.67 -14.30 9.72
C LEU A 134 -11.02 -14.23 10.43
N TYR A 135 -11.36 -13.06 10.96
CA TYR A 135 -12.54 -12.86 11.78
C TYR A 135 -13.43 -11.74 11.23
N TYR A 136 -14.69 -11.77 11.66
CA TYR A 136 -15.67 -10.72 11.39
C TYR A 136 -16.36 -10.34 12.70
N ALA A 137 -16.55 -9.06 12.93
CA ALA A 137 -17.27 -8.59 14.11
C ALA A 137 -18.71 -9.14 14.15
N SER A 138 -19.32 -9.34 12.98
CA SER A 138 -20.66 -9.94 12.84
C SER A 138 -20.74 -11.40 13.31
N ASP A 139 -19.63 -12.15 13.38
CA ASP A 139 -19.62 -13.52 13.93
C ASP A 139 -19.89 -13.52 15.44
N TYR A 140 -19.68 -12.40 16.11
CA TYR A 140 -19.84 -12.22 17.55
C TYR A 140 -21.16 -11.58 17.96
N PHE A 141 -22.06 -11.26 17.03
CA PHE A 141 -23.32 -10.53 17.33
C PHE A 141 -24.14 -11.21 18.43
N GLU A 142 -24.25 -12.52 18.44
CA GLU A 142 -24.97 -13.26 19.47
C GLU A 142 -24.28 -13.14 20.85
N GLN A 143 -22.96 -13.29 20.89
CA GLN A 143 -22.19 -13.17 22.12
C GLN A 143 -22.23 -11.73 22.65
N LEU A 144 -22.08 -10.74 21.76
CA LEU A 144 -22.20 -9.30 22.11
C LEU A 144 -23.56 -8.99 22.71
N TYR A 145 -24.62 -9.55 22.15
CA TYR A 145 -25.98 -9.41 22.67
C TYR A 145 -26.10 -10.00 24.08
N GLN A 146 -25.61 -11.22 24.31
CA GLN A 146 -25.61 -11.89 25.61
C GLN A 146 -24.77 -11.14 26.65
N PHE A 147 -23.64 -10.56 26.24
CA PHE A 147 -22.80 -9.76 27.13
C PHE A 147 -23.50 -8.43 27.50
N ALA A 148 -24.23 -7.83 26.57
CA ALA A 148 -25.05 -6.66 26.86
C ALA A 148 -26.17 -6.99 27.86
N GLU A 149 -26.85 -8.15 27.76
CA GLU A 149 -27.81 -8.60 28.76
C GLU A 149 -27.18 -8.71 30.16
N LYS A 150 -25.99 -9.32 30.28
CA LYS A 150 -25.27 -9.40 31.56
C LYS A 150 -24.92 -8.02 32.15
N LEU A 151 -24.53 -7.06 31.32
CA LEU A 151 -24.30 -5.69 31.76
C LEU A 151 -25.57 -5.00 32.28
N ILE A 152 -26.71 -5.26 31.64
CA ILE A 152 -28.02 -4.78 32.11
C ILE A 152 -28.37 -5.40 33.47
N GLU A 153 -28.25 -6.72 33.60
CA GLU A 153 -28.53 -7.47 34.83
C GLU A 153 -27.67 -6.98 36.01
N ALA A 154 -26.40 -6.65 35.74
CA ALA A 154 -25.48 -6.12 36.73
C ALA A 154 -25.68 -4.62 37.05
N GLY A 155 -26.57 -3.94 36.32
CA GLY A 155 -26.81 -2.49 36.48
C GLY A 155 -25.76 -1.60 35.83
N HIS A 156 -24.91 -2.15 34.95
CA HIS A 156 -23.90 -1.39 34.21
C HIS A 156 -24.40 -0.83 32.88
N ALA A 157 -25.63 -1.16 32.48
CA ALA A 157 -26.29 -0.60 31.30
C ALA A 157 -27.80 -0.42 31.53
N TYR A 158 -28.39 0.49 30.78
CA TYR A 158 -29.83 0.79 30.86
C TYR A 158 -30.39 1.17 29.50
N ILE A 159 -31.71 0.96 29.31
CA ILE A 159 -32.43 1.40 28.11
C ILE A 159 -32.86 2.86 28.28
N ASP A 160 -32.41 3.69 27.34
CA ASP A 160 -32.85 5.07 27.20
C ASP A 160 -33.88 5.16 26.07
N SER A 161 -35.03 5.83 26.39
CA SER A 161 -36.15 6.00 25.45
C SER A 161 -36.23 7.46 24.94
N GLN A 162 -35.14 8.21 25.06
CA GLN A 162 -35.02 9.54 24.49
C GLN A 162 -34.57 9.48 23.04
N ASP A 163 -34.93 10.47 22.25
CA ASP A 163 -34.41 10.63 20.89
C ASP A 163 -32.93 11.03 20.86
N ALA A 164 -32.30 10.84 19.70
CA ALA A 164 -30.88 11.07 19.54
C ALA A 164 -30.43 12.51 19.76
N ASP A 165 -31.29 13.51 19.46
CA ASP A 165 -30.97 14.93 19.62
C ASP A 165 -31.02 15.31 21.10
N THR A 166 -32.00 14.81 21.83
CA THR A 166 -32.10 14.96 23.29
C THR A 166 -30.90 14.36 24.00
N ILE A 167 -30.51 13.11 23.64
CA ILE A 167 -29.33 12.45 24.20
C ILE A 167 -28.06 13.26 23.89
N ARG A 168 -27.93 13.80 22.67
CA ARG A 168 -26.79 14.63 22.26
C ARG A 168 -26.74 15.93 23.09
N ALA A 169 -27.85 16.59 23.24
CA ALA A 169 -27.93 17.82 24.02
C ALA A 169 -27.59 17.60 25.52
N GLN A 170 -28.13 16.53 26.12
CA GLN A 170 -27.86 16.18 27.51
C GLN A 170 -26.44 15.71 27.79
N ARG A 171 -25.70 15.23 26.78
CA ARG A 171 -24.31 14.82 26.94
C ARG A 171 -23.38 15.97 27.36
N GLY A 172 -23.79 17.22 27.12
CA GLY A 172 -23.01 18.40 27.45
C GLY A 172 -21.82 18.62 26.51
N GLN A 173 -20.94 19.53 26.90
CA GLN A 173 -19.76 19.95 26.16
C GLN A 173 -18.48 19.69 26.97
N LEU A 174 -17.31 19.98 26.37
CA LEU A 174 -16.00 19.70 26.97
C LEU A 174 -15.86 20.33 28.39
N HIS A 175 -16.43 21.53 28.58
CA HIS A 175 -16.36 22.29 29.83
C HIS A 175 -17.69 22.32 30.62
N GLU A 176 -18.66 21.53 30.18
CA GLU A 176 -19.97 21.44 30.79
C GLU A 176 -20.32 19.98 31.02
N ALA A 177 -20.66 19.64 32.28
CA ALA A 177 -21.08 18.28 32.62
C ALA A 177 -22.38 17.92 31.90
N GLY A 178 -22.54 16.65 31.58
CA GLY A 178 -23.78 16.13 31.04
C GLY A 178 -24.87 16.04 32.11
N GLN A 179 -26.09 15.79 31.65
CA GLN A 179 -27.28 15.59 32.48
C GLN A 179 -27.70 14.12 32.42
N ASN A 180 -28.10 13.56 33.56
CA ASN A 180 -28.62 12.21 33.61
C ASN A 180 -29.91 12.08 32.80
N SER A 181 -30.04 11.00 32.06
CA SER A 181 -31.33 10.64 31.45
C SER A 181 -32.36 10.33 32.55
N PRO A 182 -33.64 10.67 32.34
CA PRO A 182 -34.73 10.26 33.24
C PRO A 182 -34.88 8.72 33.30
N TYR A 183 -34.33 8.00 32.34
CA TYR A 183 -34.37 6.55 32.28
C TYR A 183 -33.11 5.86 32.86
N ARG A 184 -32.13 6.64 33.36
CA ARG A 184 -30.86 6.12 33.86
C ARG A 184 -31.01 5.13 35.03
N ASP A 185 -32.07 5.34 35.86
CA ASP A 185 -32.36 4.50 37.02
C ASP A 185 -33.52 3.53 36.77
N ARG A 186 -33.85 3.26 35.49
CA ARG A 186 -34.82 2.23 35.11
C ARG A 186 -34.40 0.87 35.69
N PRO A 187 -35.33 0.10 36.28
CA PRO A 187 -35.01 -1.23 36.81
C PRO A 187 -34.35 -2.13 35.75
N ALA A 188 -33.35 -2.90 36.16
CA ALA A 188 -32.64 -3.81 35.25
C ALA A 188 -33.60 -4.78 34.56
N SER A 189 -34.60 -5.32 35.25
CA SER A 189 -35.63 -6.20 34.67
C SER A 189 -36.45 -5.54 33.58
N GLU A 190 -36.80 -4.25 33.73
CA GLU A 190 -37.51 -3.50 32.69
C GLU A 190 -36.60 -3.22 31.48
N SER A 191 -35.35 -2.80 31.73
CA SER A 191 -34.36 -2.58 30.67
C SER A 191 -34.11 -3.86 29.88
N LEU A 192 -34.01 -5.01 30.55
CA LEU A 192 -33.81 -6.30 29.93
C LEU A 192 -35.01 -6.73 29.06
N ASP A 193 -36.24 -6.53 29.57
CA ASP A 193 -37.46 -6.79 28.78
C ASP A 193 -37.48 -5.96 27.48
N ILE A 194 -37.25 -4.64 27.61
CA ILE A 194 -37.23 -3.75 26.45
C ILE A 194 -36.10 -4.16 25.46
N PHE A 195 -34.90 -4.50 25.94
CA PHE A 195 -33.78 -4.90 25.09
C PHE A 195 -34.09 -6.16 24.28
N ARG A 196 -34.75 -7.15 24.91
CA ARG A 196 -35.21 -8.36 24.24
C ARG A 196 -36.26 -8.07 23.17
N ARG A 197 -37.18 -7.16 23.46
CA ARG A 197 -38.20 -6.70 22.51
C ARG A 197 -37.62 -5.84 21.38
N MET A 198 -36.55 -5.08 21.65
CA MET A 198 -35.79 -4.40 20.58
C MET A 198 -35.24 -5.42 19.59
N ARG A 199 -34.64 -6.53 20.07
CA ARG A 199 -34.15 -7.63 19.21
C ARG A 199 -35.29 -8.32 18.46
N ALA A 200 -36.44 -8.45 19.07
CA ALA A 200 -37.63 -9.03 18.44
C ALA A 200 -38.27 -8.15 17.35
N GLY A 201 -37.76 -6.93 17.15
CA GLY A 201 -38.25 -6.01 16.12
C GLY A 201 -39.55 -5.31 16.48
N GLU A 202 -39.88 -5.20 17.77
CA GLU A 202 -41.16 -4.61 18.20
C GLU A 202 -41.17 -3.06 18.18
N PHE A 203 -40.00 -2.43 18.00
CA PHE A 203 -39.88 -0.98 18.07
C PHE A 203 -39.29 -0.38 16.79
N PRO A 204 -39.73 0.82 16.39
CA PRO A 204 -39.13 1.53 15.27
C PRO A 204 -37.72 2.05 15.61
N GLU A 205 -36.94 2.40 14.58
CA GLU A 205 -35.66 3.08 14.74
C GLU A 205 -35.81 4.36 15.57
N GLY A 206 -34.85 4.60 16.46
CA GLY A 206 -34.85 5.78 17.33
C GLY A 206 -35.75 5.70 18.56
N ALA A 207 -36.59 4.65 18.74
CA ALA A 207 -37.45 4.53 19.91
C ALA A 207 -36.67 4.26 21.20
N HIS A 208 -35.62 3.44 21.12
CA HIS A 208 -34.80 3.02 22.24
C HIS A 208 -33.35 2.84 21.83
N VAL A 209 -32.45 3.10 22.79
CA VAL A 209 -31.03 2.74 22.70
C VAL A 209 -30.57 2.11 24.01
N LEU A 210 -29.58 1.22 23.95
CA LEU A 210 -28.90 0.75 25.16
C LEU A 210 -27.70 1.65 25.44
N ARG A 211 -27.61 2.17 26.67
CA ARG A 211 -26.49 3.01 27.12
C ARG A 211 -25.71 2.33 28.24
N ALA A 212 -24.39 2.44 28.19
CA ALA A 212 -23.57 2.13 29.36
C ALA A 212 -23.84 3.12 30.48
N LYS A 213 -23.88 2.64 31.72
CA LYS A 213 -24.11 3.47 32.92
C LYS A 213 -22.79 3.78 33.60
N ILE A 214 -22.17 4.91 33.24
CA ILE A 214 -20.84 5.29 33.68
C ILE A 214 -20.89 6.56 34.54
N ASP A 215 -20.69 7.74 33.93
CA ASP A 215 -20.69 9.02 34.62
C ASP A 215 -20.97 10.18 33.66
N MET A 216 -22.10 10.84 33.80
CA MET A 216 -22.45 11.98 32.94
C MET A 216 -21.62 13.25 33.24
N ALA A 217 -20.84 13.28 34.33
CA ALA A 217 -19.89 14.34 34.65
C ALA A 217 -18.45 14.03 34.24
N ALA A 218 -18.20 12.88 33.63
CA ALA A 218 -16.86 12.46 33.19
C ALA A 218 -16.19 13.53 32.31
N SER A 219 -14.87 13.71 32.48
CA SER A 219 -14.06 14.63 31.68
C SER A 219 -13.98 14.17 30.20
N PHE A 220 -13.88 12.87 29.96
CA PHE A 220 -13.98 12.30 28.63
C PHE A 220 -15.44 12.16 28.21
N ILE A 221 -15.81 12.84 27.12
CA ILE A 221 -17.20 12.84 26.63
C ILE A 221 -17.67 11.42 26.27
N VAL A 222 -16.77 10.57 25.78
CA VAL A 222 -17.08 9.16 25.46
C VAL A 222 -17.47 8.32 26.68
N MET A 223 -17.16 8.78 27.91
CA MET A 223 -17.52 8.12 29.16
C MET A 223 -18.87 8.60 29.72
N ARG A 224 -19.55 9.56 29.06
CA ARG A 224 -20.83 10.09 29.49
C ARG A 224 -21.99 9.25 29.00
N ASP A 225 -22.18 8.11 29.64
CA ASP A 225 -23.21 7.11 29.34
C ASP A 225 -23.36 6.87 27.82
N PRO A 226 -22.33 6.33 27.12
CA PRO A 226 -22.36 6.15 25.69
C PRO A 226 -23.43 5.15 25.25
N VAL A 227 -23.96 5.34 24.04
CA VAL A 227 -24.81 4.34 23.38
C VAL A 227 -23.94 3.15 22.99
N ILE A 228 -24.37 1.94 23.36
CA ILE A 228 -23.67 0.69 23.03
C ILE A 228 -24.47 -0.21 22.09
N TYR A 229 -25.82 -0.03 21.98
CA TYR A 229 -26.69 -0.66 20.99
C TYR A 229 -27.74 0.32 20.48
N ARG A 230 -28.09 0.17 19.19
CA ARG A 230 -29.16 0.92 18.51
C ARG A 230 -30.06 0.02 17.69
N ILE A 231 -31.30 0.44 17.46
CA ILE A 231 -32.22 -0.21 16.49
C ILE A 231 -31.87 0.30 15.09
N ARG A 232 -31.67 -0.64 14.15
CA ARG A 232 -31.42 -0.34 12.74
C ARG A 232 -31.99 -1.43 11.86
N TYR A 233 -32.89 -1.09 10.96
CA TYR A 233 -33.45 -2.01 9.98
C TYR A 233 -32.69 -1.85 8.66
N ALA A 234 -31.67 -2.67 8.48
CA ALA A 234 -30.85 -2.67 7.27
C ALA A 234 -30.34 -4.10 6.99
N HIS A 235 -30.20 -4.44 5.71
CA HIS A 235 -29.64 -5.71 5.28
C HIS A 235 -28.13 -5.73 5.51
N HIS A 236 -27.63 -6.70 6.26
CA HIS A 236 -26.21 -6.88 6.53
C HIS A 236 -25.60 -7.87 5.54
N HIS A 237 -24.44 -7.57 4.97
CA HIS A 237 -23.81 -8.35 3.90
C HIS A 237 -23.51 -9.82 4.27
N ARG A 238 -23.43 -10.18 5.56
CA ARG A 238 -23.19 -11.55 6.04
C ARG A 238 -24.38 -12.15 6.77
N THR A 239 -25.02 -11.40 7.66
CA THR A 239 -26.10 -11.90 8.51
C THR A 239 -27.50 -11.66 7.91
N GLY A 240 -27.58 -10.97 6.77
CA GLY A 240 -28.85 -10.65 6.12
C GLY A 240 -29.76 -9.81 7.00
N ASP A 241 -31.02 -10.22 7.15
CA ASP A 241 -32.04 -9.53 7.93
C ASP A 241 -32.25 -10.15 9.32
N THR A 242 -31.28 -10.95 9.80
CA THR A 242 -31.39 -11.66 11.10
C THR A 242 -31.38 -10.69 12.29
N TRP A 243 -30.73 -9.55 12.16
CA TRP A 243 -30.58 -8.55 13.19
C TRP A 243 -31.27 -7.25 12.83
N CYS A 244 -31.94 -6.65 13.80
CA CYS A 244 -32.54 -5.31 13.72
C CYS A 244 -32.01 -4.37 14.83
N ILE A 245 -31.09 -4.86 15.67
CA ILE A 245 -30.30 -4.07 16.60
C ILE A 245 -28.82 -4.34 16.34
N TYR A 246 -28.01 -3.30 16.43
CA TYR A 246 -26.59 -3.38 16.12
C TYR A 246 -25.75 -2.75 17.24
N PRO A 247 -24.66 -3.41 17.66
CA PRO A 247 -23.74 -2.85 18.63
C PRO A 247 -22.99 -1.67 18.03
N MET A 248 -22.59 -0.75 18.89
CA MET A 248 -21.72 0.37 18.50
C MET A 248 -20.25 -0.07 18.51
N TYR A 249 -19.44 0.60 17.70
CA TYR A 249 -18.01 0.32 17.55
C TYR A 249 -17.28 0.18 18.89
N ASP A 250 -17.42 1.15 19.80
CA ASP A 250 -16.72 1.15 21.09
C ASP A 250 -17.04 -0.06 21.97
N PHE A 251 -18.22 -0.65 21.83
CA PHE A 251 -18.62 -1.86 22.54
C PHE A 251 -18.08 -3.12 21.86
N THR A 252 -18.16 -3.17 20.53
CA THR A 252 -17.76 -4.36 19.76
C THR A 252 -16.25 -4.54 19.74
N HIS A 253 -15.50 -3.48 19.50
CA HIS A 253 -14.07 -3.51 19.24
C HIS A 253 -13.26 -4.14 20.38
N CYS A 254 -13.45 -3.68 21.62
CA CYS A 254 -12.76 -4.21 22.78
C CYS A 254 -13.14 -5.67 23.08
N ILE A 255 -14.40 -6.03 22.91
CA ILE A 255 -14.90 -7.38 23.15
C ILE A 255 -14.35 -8.35 22.10
N SER A 256 -14.32 -7.96 20.82
CA SER A 256 -13.71 -8.77 19.76
C SER A 256 -12.22 -9.00 20.03
N ASP A 257 -11.48 -7.97 20.46
CA ASP A 257 -10.07 -8.12 20.85
C ASP A 257 -9.91 -9.17 21.97
N ALA A 258 -10.79 -9.15 22.98
CA ALA A 258 -10.72 -10.12 24.08
C ALA A 258 -11.11 -11.55 23.65
N LEU A 259 -12.14 -11.70 22.81
CA LEU A 259 -12.57 -13.01 22.27
C LEU A 259 -11.46 -13.65 21.42
N GLU A 260 -10.79 -12.84 20.59
CA GLU A 260 -9.69 -13.27 19.72
C GLU A 260 -8.35 -13.38 20.43
N LYS A 261 -8.31 -13.18 21.76
CA LYS A 261 -7.09 -13.27 22.56
C LYS A 261 -5.99 -12.29 22.16
N ILE A 262 -6.34 -11.16 21.56
CA ILE A 262 -5.41 -10.08 21.24
C ILE A 262 -4.67 -9.65 22.52
N THR A 263 -3.39 -9.31 22.39
CA THR A 263 -2.58 -8.79 23.51
C THR A 263 -2.36 -7.29 23.35
N HIS A 264 -1.98 -6.86 22.17
CA HIS A 264 -1.63 -5.48 21.85
C HIS A 264 -2.56 -4.95 20.77
N SER A 265 -3.54 -4.17 21.21
CA SER A 265 -4.55 -3.53 20.39
C SER A 265 -4.01 -2.20 19.85
N LEU A 266 -3.34 -2.22 18.69
CA LEU A 266 -2.73 -1.03 18.10
C LEU A 266 -3.74 -0.26 17.25
N CYS A 267 -3.85 1.06 17.47
CA CYS A 267 -4.75 1.94 16.72
C CYS A 267 -4.14 3.34 16.53
N THR A 268 -4.80 4.20 15.76
CA THR A 268 -4.34 5.57 15.56
C THR A 268 -4.74 6.49 16.72
N LEU A 269 -4.02 7.62 16.88
CA LEU A 269 -4.23 8.59 17.96
C LEU A 269 -5.66 9.15 18.05
N GLU A 270 -6.44 9.07 16.98
CA GLU A 270 -7.85 9.48 17.00
C GLU A 270 -8.71 8.68 18.00
N PHE A 271 -8.27 7.48 18.39
CA PHE A 271 -8.92 6.61 19.36
C PHE A 271 -8.37 6.75 20.79
N GLU A 272 -7.42 7.65 21.04
CA GLU A 272 -6.83 7.83 22.38
C GLU A 272 -7.89 8.16 23.44
N ASN A 273 -8.84 9.01 23.07
CA ASN A 273 -9.95 9.39 23.96
C ASN A 273 -10.95 8.24 24.21
N ASN A 274 -10.95 7.21 23.39
CA ASN A 274 -11.83 6.04 23.52
C ASN A 274 -11.24 4.95 24.42
N ARG A 275 -9.93 4.97 24.70
CA ARG A 275 -9.25 3.98 25.55
C ARG A 275 -9.87 3.83 26.96
N PRO A 276 -10.30 4.88 27.67
CA PRO A 276 -11.00 4.71 28.95
C PRO A 276 -12.28 3.88 28.82
N LEU A 277 -13.04 4.04 27.73
CA LEU A 277 -14.25 3.27 27.48
C LEU A 277 -13.92 1.81 27.11
N TYR A 278 -12.88 1.59 26.29
CA TYR A 278 -12.33 0.28 25.97
C TYR A 278 -12.02 -0.54 27.25
N ASN A 279 -11.28 0.08 28.18
CA ASN A 279 -10.93 -0.54 29.45
C ASN A 279 -12.17 -0.79 30.32
N TRP A 280 -13.05 0.21 30.43
CA TRP A 280 -14.25 0.11 31.24
C TRP A 280 -15.15 -1.05 30.83
N VAL A 281 -15.40 -1.22 29.53
CA VAL A 281 -16.24 -2.32 29.02
C VAL A 281 -15.64 -3.68 29.40
N LEU A 282 -14.34 -3.88 29.17
CA LEU A 282 -13.67 -5.14 29.47
C LEU A 282 -13.63 -5.43 30.98
N GLU A 283 -13.36 -4.42 31.82
CA GLU A 283 -13.38 -4.56 33.29
C GLU A 283 -14.77 -4.95 33.80
N ARG A 284 -15.84 -4.32 33.28
CA ARG A 284 -17.22 -4.71 33.67
C ARG A 284 -17.55 -6.14 33.22
N LEU A 285 -17.05 -6.58 32.08
CA LEU A 285 -17.24 -7.96 31.62
C LEU A 285 -16.44 -8.98 32.44
N VAL A 286 -15.30 -8.59 33.01
CA VAL A 286 -14.58 -9.41 34.00
C VAL A 286 -15.39 -9.53 35.30
N GLU A 287 -15.95 -8.42 35.80
CA GLU A 287 -16.79 -8.43 37.03
C GLU A 287 -17.99 -9.36 36.92
N VAL A 288 -18.60 -9.45 35.73
CA VAL A 288 -19.74 -10.34 35.47
C VAL A 288 -19.32 -11.75 35.00
N GLY A 289 -18.04 -12.09 35.09
CA GLY A 289 -17.50 -13.43 34.83
C GLY A 289 -17.51 -13.83 33.35
N VAL A 290 -17.35 -12.88 32.44
CA VAL A 290 -17.25 -13.14 30.98
C VAL A 290 -15.80 -13.34 30.56
N PHE A 291 -14.90 -12.49 31.02
CA PHE A 291 -13.48 -12.52 30.71
C PHE A 291 -12.63 -12.68 31.97
N GLU A 292 -11.38 -13.08 31.76
CA GLU A 292 -10.35 -13.20 32.78
C GLU A 292 -9.11 -12.39 32.38
N GLN A 293 -8.32 -11.99 33.38
CA GLN A 293 -7.02 -11.35 33.17
C GLN A 293 -5.98 -12.35 32.59
N PRO A 294 -5.01 -11.91 31.81
CA PRO A 294 -4.78 -10.54 31.34
C PRO A 294 -5.69 -10.15 30.15
N LEU A 295 -6.15 -8.91 30.15
CA LEU A 295 -6.96 -8.32 29.10
C LEU A 295 -6.07 -7.73 27.98
N PRO A 296 -6.59 -7.58 26.75
CA PRO A 296 -5.91 -6.81 25.70
C PRO A 296 -5.75 -5.35 26.10
N GLU A 297 -4.67 -4.72 25.65
CA GLU A 297 -4.39 -3.32 25.92
C GLU A 297 -4.32 -2.49 24.65
N GLN A 298 -5.09 -1.41 24.60
CA GLN A 298 -5.05 -0.44 23.52
C GLN A 298 -3.83 0.46 23.63
N THR A 299 -3.10 0.63 22.51
CA THR A 299 -1.93 1.50 22.38
C THR A 299 -2.01 2.27 21.07
N GLU A 300 -1.91 3.60 21.15
CA GLU A 300 -2.11 4.48 20.03
C GLU A 300 -0.78 4.94 19.41
N PHE A 301 -0.81 5.13 18.09
CA PHE A 301 0.30 5.69 17.31
C PHE A 301 -0.21 6.76 16.33
N ALA A 302 0.68 7.66 15.92
CA ALA A 302 0.34 8.73 14.98
C ALA A 302 -0.02 8.16 13.60
N ARG A 303 -1.11 8.64 13.02
CA ARG A 303 -1.47 8.36 11.64
C ARG A 303 -0.41 8.95 10.69
N MET A 304 -0.35 8.43 9.49
CA MET A 304 0.50 8.97 8.42
C MET A 304 -0.27 10.02 7.61
N ASN A 305 0.27 11.22 7.53
CA ASN A 305 -0.15 12.22 6.56
C ASN A 305 0.94 12.35 5.49
N LEU A 306 0.57 12.26 4.22
CA LEU A 306 1.48 12.33 3.09
C LEU A 306 1.22 13.61 2.31
N THR A 307 2.28 14.39 1.98
CA THR A 307 2.13 15.60 1.17
C THR A 307 1.64 15.25 -0.24
N TYR A 308 0.92 16.17 -0.88
CA TYR A 308 0.37 16.01 -2.25
C TYR A 308 -0.59 14.82 -2.41
N ALA A 309 -1.17 14.34 -1.31
CA ALA A 309 -2.06 13.19 -1.28
C ALA A 309 -3.31 13.45 -0.43
N ILE A 310 -4.37 12.75 -0.76
CA ILE A 310 -5.61 12.68 0.03
C ILE A 310 -5.85 11.22 0.39
N THR A 311 -6.22 10.98 1.65
CA THR A 311 -6.57 9.64 2.17
C THR A 311 -8.01 9.58 2.69
N SER A 312 -8.73 10.70 2.69
CA SER A 312 -10.14 10.74 3.07
C SER A 312 -11.00 9.97 2.07
N LYS A 313 -11.64 8.90 2.51
CA LYS A 313 -12.51 8.05 1.69
C LYS A 313 -13.56 8.84 0.92
N ARG A 314 -14.27 9.76 1.60
CA ARG A 314 -15.31 10.59 0.96
C ARG A 314 -14.75 11.43 -0.20
N LYS A 315 -13.55 11.98 -0.03
CA LYS A 315 -12.89 12.79 -1.07
C LYS A 315 -12.37 11.93 -2.21
N LEU A 316 -11.82 10.74 -1.90
CA LEU A 316 -11.41 9.77 -2.91
C LEU A 316 -12.60 9.29 -3.75
N LEU A 317 -13.74 9.00 -3.10
CA LEU A 317 -14.98 8.66 -3.80
C LEU A 317 -15.42 9.80 -4.75
N GLN A 318 -15.37 11.04 -4.28
CA GLN A 318 -15.71 12.22 -5.10
C GLN A 318 -14.81 12.36 -6.34
N LEU A 319 -13.50 12.02 -6.24
CA LEU A 319 -12.60 12.02 -7.39
C LEU A 319 -13.02 10.99 -8.44
N VAL A 320 -13.45 9.82 -7.99
CA VAL A 320 -13.89 8.73 -8.87
C VAL A 320 -15.25 9.04 -9.50
N GLU A 321 -16.24 9.43 -8.70
CA GLU A 321 -17.60 9.72 -9.18
C GLU A 321 -17.66 10.91 -10.14
N ASN A 322 -16.83 11.92 -9.91
CA ASN A 322 -16.73 13.10 -10.77
C ASN A 322 -15.75 12.93 -11.95
N HIS A 323 -15.22 11.73 -12.17
CA HIS A 323 -14.31 11.40 -13.28
C HIS A 323 -13.03 12.26 -13.33
N HIS A 324 -12.51 12.70 -12.17
CA HIS A 324 -11.19 13.35 -12.09
C HIS A 324 -10.05 12.33 -12.21
N VAL A 325 -10.36 11.07 -11.93
CA VAL A 325 -9.48 9.90 -12.08
C VAL A 325 -10.22 8.77 -12.78
N ASP A 326 -9.48 7.80 -13.33
CA ASP A 326 -10.06 6.73 -14.17
C ASP A 326 -10.75 5.62 -13.31
N GLY A 327 -10.62 5.66 -12.00
CA GLY A 327 -11.20 4.70 -11.06
C GLY A 327 -10.39 4.60 -9.76
N TRP A 328 -10.76 3.66 -8.90
CA TRP A 328 -10.09 3.44 -7.63
C TRP A 328 -8.63 2.95 -7.77
N ASP A 329 -8.31 2.31 -8.89
CA ASP A 329 -6.99 1.84 -9.26
C ASP A 329 -6.21 2.79 -10.18
N ASP A 330 -6.65 4.03 -10.31
CA ASP A 330 -5.89 5.05 -11.06
C ASP A 330 -4.49 5.20 -10.46
N PRO A 331 -3.41 5.08 -11.27
CA PRO A 331 -2.03 5.17 -10.80
C PRO A 331 -1.64 6.49 -10.11
N ARG A 332 -2.48 7.53 -10.18
CA ARG A 332 -2.29 8.81 -9.48
C ARG A 332 -2.88 8.81 -8.08
N MET A 333 -3.75 7.84 -7.77
CA MET A 333 -4.39 7.70 -6.46
C MET A 333 -3.47 7.00 -5.47
N MET A 334 -3.52 7.42 -4.19
CA MET A 334 -2.79 6.77 -3.10
C MET A 334 -3.59 5.63 -2.46
N THR A 335 -4.52 5.01 -3.19
CA THR A 335 -5.11 3.71 -2.86
C THR A 335 -4.07 2.61 -3.09
N LEU A 336 -4.14 1.50 -2.35
CA LEU A 336 -3.18 0.41 -2.54
C LEU A 336 -3.32 -0.23 -3.93
N VAL A 337 -4.53 -0.37 -4.43
CA VAL A 337 -4.77 -0.85 -5.82
C VAL A 337 -4.21 0.13 -6.86
N GLY A 338 -4.26 1.44 -6.60
CA GLY A 338 -3.71 2.47 -7.50
C GLY A 338 -2.18 2.48 -7.50
N VAL A 339 -1.54 2.46 -6.34
CA VAL A 339 -0.07 2.43 -6.25
C VAL A 339 0.50 1.09 -6.76
N ARG A 340 -0.20 -0.04 -6.57
CA ARG A 340 0.15 -1.33 -7.17
C ARG A 340 0.12 -1.24 -8.69
N ARG A 341 -0.96 -0.73 -9.28
CA ARG A 341 -1.07 -0.55 -10.74
C ARG A 341 -0.03 0.44 -11.28
N ARG A 342 0.35 1.45 -10.50
CA ARG A 342 1.47 2.35 -10.83
C ARG A 342 2.81 1.61 -10.84
N GLY A 343 2.92 0.47 -10.16
CA GLY A 343 4.11 -0.37 -10.09
C GLY A 343 4.94 -0.21 -8.82
N PHE A 344 4.37 0.32 -7.74
CA PHE A 344 5.00 0.26 -6.43
C PHE A 344 5.07 -1.21 -6.00
N THR A 345 6.18 -1.60 -5.40
CA THR A 345 6.38 -2.97 -4.93
C THR A 345 5.98 -3.11 -3.45
N PRO A 346 5.55 -4.29 -3.00
CA PRO A 346 5.31 -4.54 -1.58
C PRO A 346 6.52 -4.20 -0.72
N GLU A 347 7.71 -4.56 -1.19
CA GLU A 347 8.97 -4.31 -0.49
C GLU A 347 9.23 -2.81 -0.32
N SER A 348 8.96 -2.02 -1.36
CA SER A 348 9.13 -0.56 -1.28
C SER A 348 8.19 0.07 -0.25
N LEU A 349 6.96 -0.44 -0.10
CA LEU A 349 6.01 0.05 0.89
C LEU A 349 6.40 -0.37 2.31
N ARG A 350 6.92 -1.60 2.49
CA ARG A 350 7.48 -2.04 3.79
C ARG A 350 8.71 -1.21 4.17
N LEU A 351 9.63 -0.99 3.22
CA LEU A 351 10.79 -0.11 3.41
C LEU A 351 10.40 1.33 3.78
N PHE A 352 9.37 1.85 3.12
CA PHE A 352 8.83 3.17 3.45
C PHE A 352 8.27 3.20 4.87
N ALA A 353 7.44 2.22 5.26
CA ALA A 353 6.87 2.11 6.60
C ALA A 353 7.96 2.01 7.69
N GLU A 354 9.04 1.26 7.43
CA GLU A 354 10.20 1.17 8.31
C GLU A 354 10.92 2.52 8.46
N ARG A 355 11.18 3.22 7.37
CA ARG A 355 11.88 4.52 7.36
C ARG A 355 11.14 5.61 8.11
N ILE A 356 9.83 5.68 7.95
CA ILE A 356 9.02 6.69 8.67
C ILE A 356 8.83 6.35 10.14
N GLY A 357 8.98 5.08 10.50
CA GLY A 357 8.90 4.61 11.88
C GLY A 357 7.54 4.81 12.53
N VAL A 358 7.53 4.70 13.86
CA VAL A 358 6.34 4.81 14.70
C VAL A 358 6.54 5.89 15.77
N SER A 359 5.62 6.84 15.84
CA SER A 359 5.65 7.94 16.82
C SER A 359 4.26 8.23 17.37
N LYS A 360 4.17 9.02 18.45
CA LYS A 360 2.93 9.58 19.00
C LYS A 360 2.68 11.02 18.53
N ALA A 361 3.51 11.57 17.67
CA ALA A 361 3.34 12.92 17.15
C ALA A 361 2.89 12.86 15.69
N ASP A 362 1.75 13.49 15.39
CA ASP A 362 1.30 13.66 14.02
C ASP A 362 2.32 14.47 13.22
N SER A 363 2.67 13.97 12.06
CA SER A 363 3.64 14.60 11.16
C SER A 363 3.22 14.42 9.70
N TRP A 364 3.63 15.37 8.87
CA TRP A 364 3.54 15.26 7.43
C TRP A 364 4.82 14.62 6.89
N ILE A 365 4.65 13.58 6.11
CA ILE A 365 5.75 12.91 5.41
C ILE A 365 5.79 13.44 3.98
N GLU A 366 6.96 13.87 3.54
CA GLU A 366 7.14 14.32 2.15
C GLU A 366 6.97 13.16 1.17
N MET A 367 6.23 13.37 0.08
CA MET A 367 6.03 12.39 -0.99
C MET A 367 7.37 11.84 -1.53
N GLY A 368 8.40 12.68 -1.57
CA GLY A 368 9.75 12.27 -1.99
C GLY A 368 10.35 11.14 -1.16
N VAL A 369 9.99 11.01 0.12
CA VAL A 369 10.45 9.89 0.99
C VAL A 369 9.86 8.56 0.52
N LEU A 370 8.57 8.55 0.16
CA LEU A 370 7.91 7.37 -0.42
C LEU A 370 8.53 7.03 -1.78
N GLU A 371 8.65 8.03 -2.67
CA GLU A 371 9.25 7.83 -3.99
C GLU A 371 10.70 7.35 -3.91
N GLN A 372 11.46 7.78 -2.89
CA GLN A 372 12.83 7.31 -2.68
C GLN A 372 12.87 5.84 -2.23
N ALA A 373 11.97 5.41 -1.37
CA ALA A 373 11.88 3.98 -1.00
C ALA A 373 11.58 3.10 -2.22
N VAL A 374 10.71 3.57 -3.12
CA VAL A 374 10.42 2.88 -4.38
C VAL A 374 11.64 2.82 -5.30
N ARG A 375 12.40 3.93 -5.43
CA ARG A 375 13.65 3.95 -6.23
C ARG A 375 14.67 2.95 -5.70
N ASP A 376 14.89 2.94 -4.39
CA ASP A 376 15.90 2.09 -3.76
C ASP A 376 15.59 0.60 -3.93
N ASP A 377 14.32 0.22 -3.80
CA ASP A 377 13.91 -1.16 -4.03
C ASP A 377 14.05 -1.56 -5.51
N LEU A 378 13.60 -0.71 -6.43
CA LEU A 378 13.66 -0.99 -7.86
C LEU A 378 15.08 -0.93 -8.42
N ASP A 379 15.95 -0.08 -7.89
CA ASP A 379 17.35 -0.02 -8.33
C ASP A 379 18.09 -1.33 -8.09
N ALA A 380 17.77 -1.99 -6.99
CA ALA A 380 18.35 -3.27 -6.62
C ALA A 380 17.87 -4.45 -7.48
N LYS A 381 16.65 -4.36 -8.08
CA LYS A 381 15.96 -5.53 -8.64
C LYS A 381 15.64 -5.39 -10.14
N ALA A 382 15.26 -4.18 -10.58
CA ALA A 382 14.66 -4.02 -11.91
C ALA A 382 15.68 -4.22 -13.03
N PRO A 383 15.42 -5.11 -14.00
CA PRO A 383 16.25 -5.24 -15.19
C PRO A 383 16.29 -3.91 -15.96
N ARG A 384 17.45 -3.62 -16.55
CA ARG A 384 17.63 -2.44 -17.43
C ARG A 384 17.13 -2.78 -18.82
N ALA A 385 16.47 -1.81 -19.45
CA ALA A 385 16.03 -1.89 -20.83
C ALA A 385 16.14 -0.52 -21.49
N VAL A 386 16.06 -0.47 -22.80
CA VAL A 386 15.96 0.77 -23.55
C VAL A 386 14.54 1.01 -24.00
N ALA A 387 14.06 2.23 -23.78
CA ALA A 387 12.87 2.77 -24.38
C ALA A 387 13.18 4.14 -24.99
N VAL A 388 12.52 4.48 -26.07
CA VAL A 388 12.52 5.81 -26.70
C VAL A 388 11.10 6.35 -26.57
N LEU A 389 10.94 7.36 -25.72
CA LEU A 389 9.64 7.87 -25.32
C LEU A 389 9.09 8.94 -26.29
N LYS A 390 10.01 9.74 -26.88
CA LYS A 390 9.71 10.75 -27.89
C LYS A 390 10.61 10.49 -29.10
N PRO A 391 10.22 9.58 -29.99
CA PRO A 391 11.09 9.08 -31.04
C PRO A 391 11.42 10.14 -32.08
N LEU A 392 12.71 10.24 -32.42
CA LEU A 392 13.27 10.95 -33.56
C LEU A 392 14.09 9.96 -34.39
N LYS A 393 13.86 9.94 -35.70
CA LYS A 393 14.59 9.08 -36.62
C LYS A 393 16.06 9.50 -36.69
N LEU A 394 16.97 8.53 -36.62
CA LEU A 394 18.40 8.69 -36.86
C LEU A 394 18.82 7.77 -38.01
N ILE A 395 19.39 8.33 -39.05
CA ILE A 395 19.83 7.62 -40.26
C ILE A 395 21.37 7.56 -40.27
N ILE A 396 21.92 6.38 -40.41
CA ILE A 396 23.38 6.14 -40.49
C ILE A 396 23.76 6.05 -41.96
N ASP A 397 24.18 7.16 -42.55
CA ASP A 397 24.38 7.32 -44.00
C ASP A 397 25.46 6.36 -44.60
N ASN A 398 26.47 5.99 -43.81
CA ASN A 398 27.54 5.09 -44.23
C ASN A 398 27.35 3.65 -43.75
N TYR A 399 26.12 3.22 -43.40
CA TYR A 399 25.78 1.84 -43.05
C TYR A 399 24.82 1.27 -44.09
N ALA A 400 25.13 0.08 -44.60
CA ALA A 400 24.36 -0.50 -45.71
C ALA A 400 22.94 -0.87 -45.27
N GLU A 401 21.98 -0.55 -46.14
CA GLU A 401 20.56 -0.94 -45.92
C GLU A 401 20.44 -2.47 -45.83
N GLY A 402 19.62 -2.94 -44.86
CA GLY A 402 19.42 -4.37 -44.59
C GLY A 402 20.56 -5.05 -43.82
N GLN A 403 21.70 -4.41 -43.65
CA GLN A 403 22.75 -4.90 -42.77
C GLN A 403 22.36 -4.70 -41.30
N THR A 404 22.70 -5.67 -40.46
CA THR A 404 22.50 -5.55 -39.00
C THR A 404 23.73 -6.07 -38.25
N GLU A 405 23.98 -5.51 -37.07
CA GLU A 405 25.06 -5.97 -36.20
C GLU A 405 24.58 -6.07 -34.76
N LEU A 406 24.90 -7.19 -34.09
CA LEU A 406 24.45 -7.46 -32.72
C LEU A 406 25.27 -6.65 -31.71
N CYS A 407 24.57 -5.95 -30.85
CA CYS A 407 25.10 -5.25 -29.67
C CYS A 407 24.64 -5.95 -28.39
N HIS A 408 25.41 -5.81 -27.31
CA HIS A 408 25.15 -6.43 -26.02
C HIS A 408 25.19 -5.41 -24.90
N ALA A 409 24.31 -5.58 -23.92
CA ALA A 409 24.31 -4.80 -22.70
C ALA A 409 23.98 -5.69 -21.49
N PRO A 410 24.49 -5.42 -20.30
CA PRO A 410 24.08 -6.17 -19.11
C PRO A 410 22.60 -5.94 -18.83
N VAL A 411 21.90 -7.02 -18.42
CA VAL A 411 20.51 -6.91 -17.94
C VAL A 411 20.48 -6.07 -16.68
N HIS A 412 21.45 -6.24 -15.77
CA HIS A 412 21.60 -5.41 -14.57
C HIS A 412 23.08 -5.15 -14.27
N PRO A 413 23.48 -3.89 -13.98
CA PRO A 413 24.88 -3.54 -13.82
C PRO A 413 25.55 -4.18 -12.59
N HIS A 414 24.77 -4.48 -11.54
CA HIS A 414 25.25 -5.05 -10.28
C HIS A 414 24.91 -6.54 -10.12
N HIS A 415 24.17 -7.14 -11.06
CA HIS A 415 23.72 -8.52 -11.07
C HIS A 415 24.16 -9.24 -12.35
N PRO A 416 25.46 -9.57 -12.51
CA PRO A 416 25.95 -10.24 -13.72
C PRO A 416 25.31 -11.61 -13.95
N GLU A 417 24.79 -12.26 -12.92
CA GLU A 417 24.03 -13.51 -13.00
C GLU A 417 22.73 -13.38 -13.80
N MET A 418 22.18 -12.18 -13.96
CA MET A 418 21.01 -11.92 -14.82
C MET A 418 21.36 -11.98 -16.31
N GLY A 419 22.65 -12.02 -16.65
CA GLY A 419 23.11 -12.17 -18.03
C GLY A 419 23.13 -10.87 -18.81
N GLN A 420 23.08 -11.02 -20.14
CA GLN A 420 23.12 -9.92 -21.10
C GLN A 420 21.85 -9.90 -21.95
N ARG A 421 21.47 -8.72 -22.39
CA ARG A 421 20.43 -8.47 -23.39
C ARG A 421 21.08 -8.13 -24.71
N GLU A 422 20.40 -8.47 -25.81
CA GLU A 422 20.89 -8.32 -27.18
C GLU A 422 19.97 -7.39 -27.95
N PHE A 423 20.53 -6.54 -28.79
CA PHE A 423 19.80 -5.65 -29.67
C PHE A 423 20.58 -5.34 -30.92
N LEU A 424 19.87 -5.07 -32.01
CA LEU A 424 20.45 -4.91 -33.32
C LEU A 424 20.81 -3.44 -33.60
N PHE A 425 21.99 -3.19 -34.15
CA PHE A 425 22.35 -1.96 -34.85
C PHE A 425 22.01 -2.08 -36.32
N ALA A 426 21.43 -1.05 -36.94
CA ALA A 426 21.00 -0.99 -38.34
C ALA A 426 21.23 0.42 -38.91
N CYS A 427 20.91 0.63 -40.17
CA CYS A 427 21.02 1.95 -40.80
C CYS A 427 20.00 2.96 -40.26
N GLU A 428 18.82 2.51 -39.86
CA GLU A 428 17.78 3.35 -39.28
C GLU A 428 17.56 3.05 -37.80
N LEU A 429 17.59 4.09 -36.99
CA LEU A 429 17.50 4.04 -35.54
C LEU A 429 16.48 5.04 -35.02
N TRP A 430 16.03 4.81 -33.78
CA TRP A 430 15.26 5.76 -33.00
C TRP A 430 16.09 6.30 -31.84
N ILE A 431 16.07 7.61 -31.65
CA ILE A 431 16.66 8.33 -30.50
C ILE A 431 15.60 9.24 -29.89
N GLU A 432 15.88 9.81 -28.73
CA GLU A 432 15.02 10.83 -28.14
C GLU A 432 15.13 12.16 -28.91
N GLN A 433 13.99 12.84 -29.08
CA GLN A 433 13.99 14.20 -29.65
C GLN A 433 14.91 15.14 -28.88
N ASP A 434 14.96 15.02 -27.55
CA ASP A 434 15.82 15.83 -26.68
C ASP A 434 17.32 15.52 -26.85
N ASP A 435 17.68 14.46 -27.56
CA ASP A 435 19.09 14.11 -27.84
C ASP A 435 19.66 14.84 -29.07
N PHE A 436 18.84 15.58 -29.80
CA PHE A 436 19.29 16.42 -30.93
C PHE A 436 18.92 17.89 -30.71
N MET A 437 19.77 18.79 -31.14
CA MET A 437 19.54 20.25 -31.09
C MET A 437 20.15 20.91 -32.33
N VAL A 438 19.36 21.73 -33.04
CA VAL A 438 19.82 22.45 -34.24
C VAL A 438 20.87 23.50 -33.87
N GLU A 439 20.59 24.29 -32.84
CA GLU A 439 21.50 25.30 -32.28
C GLU A 439 21.85 24.93 -30.86
N PRO A 440 23.00 24.30 -30.61
CA PRO A 440 23.35 23.79 -29.30
C PRO A 440 23.66 24.92 -28.29
N ILE A 441 23.06 24.83 -27.12
CA ILE A 441 23.36 25.70 -25.99
C ILE A 441 24.64 25.27 -25.28
N LYS A 442 25.26 26.18 -24.52
CA LYS A 442 26.44 25.87 -23.73
C LYS A 442 26.19 24.71 -22.75
N GLY A 443 27.02 23.69 -22.86
CA GLY A 443 26.89 22.48 -22.01
C GLY A 443 26.04 21.35 -22.62
N PHE A 444 25.50 21.53 -23.82
CA PHE A 444 24.84 20.45 -24.53
C PHE A 444 25.90 19.54 -25.19
N PHE A 445 25.97 18.29 -24.74
CA PHE A 445 26.98 17.31 -25.21
C PHE A 445 26.37 16.19 -26.06
N ARG A 446 25.10 16.33 -26.50
CA ARG A 446 24.39 15.36 -27.33
C ARG A 446 24.55 15.71 -28.82
N LEU A 447 23.68 15.22 -29.69
CA LEU A 447 23.81 15.40 -31.14
C LEU A 447 23.49 16.83 -31.60
N PHE A 448 24.35 17.37 -32.42
CA PHE A 448 24.17 18.54 -33.30
C PHE A 448 25.16 18.41 -34.47
N VAL A 449 24.96 19.12 -35.55
CA VAL A 449 25.79 18.99 -36.76
C VAL A 449 27.28 19.19 -36.45
N GLY A 450 28.09 18.19 -36.81
CA GLY A 450 29.54 18.13 -36.57
C GLY A 450 29.95 17.60 -35.18
N ASN A 451 29.01 17.27 -34.29
CA ASN A 451 29.34 16.68 -32.99
C ASN A 451 29.33 15.16 -33.02
N LYS A 452 30.21 14.57 -32.17
CA LYS A 452 30.33 13.13 -32.00
C LYS A 452 29.74 12.71 -30.67
N VAL A 453 28.95 11.64 -30.70
CA VAL A 453 28.41 10.99 -29.50
C VAL A 453 28.58 9.48 -29.60
N ARG A 454 28.54 8.80 -28.44
CA ARG A 454 28.44 7.36 -28.39
C ARG A 454 26.97 6.95 -28.31
N LEU A 455 26.57 6.08 -29.22
CA LEU A 455 25.38 5.26 -29.06
C LEU A 455 25.69 4.23 -27.97
N ARG A 456 24.95 4.29 -26.87
CA ARG A 456 25.22 3.48 -25.67
C ARG A 456 25.29 1.99 -25.99
N HIS A 457 26.35 1.31 -25.57
CA HIS A 457 26.67 -0.08 -25.91
C HIS A 457 26.86 -0.38 -27.41
N GLY A 458 26.81 0.62 -28.26
CA GLY A 458 27.01 0.56 -29.70
C GLY A 458 28.26 1.30 -30.17
N PHE A 459 28.12 2.10 -31.19
CA PHE A 459 29.20 2.79 -31.91
C PHE A 459 29.28 4.28 -31.56
N VAL A 460 30.39 4.89 -31.92
CA VAL A 460 30.47 6.38 -32.00
C VAL A 460 29.94 6.80 -33.36
N ILE A 461 29.15 7.88 -33.36
CA ILE A 461 28.60 8.50 -34.55
C ILE A 461 28.94 10.00 -34.58
N GLU A 462 29.00 10.58 -35.77
CA GLU A 462 29.13 12.02 -36.00
C GLU A 462 27.91 12.52 -36.79
N CYS A 463 27.23 13.52 -36.28
CA CYS A 463 26.07 14.11 -36.95
C CYS A 463 26.51 14.88 -38.21
N THR A 464 25.95 14.55 -39.36
CA THR A 464 26.24 15.18 -40.66
C THR A 464 25.19 16.18 -41.08
N GLY A 465 23.93 16.03 -40.63
CA GLY A 465 22.82 16.89 -41.01
C GLY A 465 21.50 16.49 -40.36
N PHE A 466 20.43 17.10 -40.78
CA PHE A 466 19.07 16.80 -40.35
C PHE A 466 18.04 17.23 -41.41
N ASP A 467 16.89 16.57 -41.42
CA ASP A 467 15.74 16.92 -42.25
C ASP A 467 14.62 17.58 -41.43
N THR A 468 13.90 18.48 -42.06
CA THR A 468 12.75 19.13 -41.45
C THR A 468 11.49 18.95 -42.31
N ASN A 469 10.32 18.96 -41.66
CA ASN A 469 9.03 19.06 -42.35
C ASN A 469 8.73 20.50 -42.78
N ASP A 470 7.58 20.72 -43.46
CA ASP A 470 7.14 22.05 -43.92
C ASP A 470 6.92 23.04 -42.76
N ALA A 471 6.72 22.58 -41.55
CA ALA A 471 6.58 23.40 -40.34
C ALA A 471 7.93 23.78 -39.72
N GLY A 472 9.06 23.26 -40.25
CA GLY A 472 10.41 23.48 -39.70
C GLY A 472 10.75 22.55 -38.53
N GLU A 473 9.94 21.56 -38.23
CA GLU A 473 10.23 20.57 -37.17
C GLU A 473 11.19 19.52 -37.70
N VAL A 474 12.17 19.14 -36.86
CA VAL A 474 13.14 18.09 -37.21
C VAL A 474 12.46 16.73 -37.23
N ILE A 475 12.54 16.02 -38.36
CA ILE A 475 11.92 14.71 -38.57
C ILE A 475 12.94 13.57 -38.67
N ALA A 476 14.18 13.86 -39.08
CA ALA A 476 15.28 12.90 -39.12
C ALA A 476 16.63 13.59 -38.86
N VAL A 477 17.56 12.87 -38.30
CA VAL A 477 18.95 13.26 -38.10
C VAL A 477 19.83 12.31 -38.90
N HIS A 478 20.84 12.85 -39.60
CA HIS A 478 21.82 12.08 -40.36
C HIS A 478 23.15 12.00 -39.63
N ALA A 479 23.79 10.84 -39.70
CA ALA A 479 25.09 10.63 -39.06
C ALA A 479 25.94 9.57 -39.78
N ASN A 480 27.26 9.69 -39.65
CA ASN A 480 28.19 8.65 -40.00
C ASN A 480 28.68 7.90 -38.77
N TYR A 481 28.72 6.58 -38.79
CA TYR A 481 29.29 5.77 -37.71
C TYR A 481 30.77 5.46 -37.98
N PHE A 482 31.51 5.13 -36.93
CA PHE A 482 32.89 4.73 -36.95
C PHE A 482 32.96 3.20 -36.68
N PRO A 483 33.28 2.37 -37.67
CA PRO A 483 33.19 0.89 -37.56
C PRO A 483 34.03 0.28 -36.46
N ASP A 484 35.21 0.87 -36.18
CA ASP A 484 36.15 0.40 -35.16
C ASP A 484 35.84 0.90 -33.73
N SER A 485 34.75 1.67 -33.56
CA SER A 485 34.40 2.31 -32.27
C SER A 485 33.45 1.50 -31.40
N LYS A 486 33.08 0.25 -31.79
CA LYS A 486 32.08 -0.56 -31.09
C LYS A 486 32.42 -0.72 -29.60
N SER A 487 31.46 -0.52 -28.75
CA SER A 487 31.61 -0.70 -27.31
C SER A 487 32.03 -2.13 -26.95
N GLY A 488 33.00 -2.28 -26.05
CA GLY A 488 33.55 -3.57 -25.67
C GLY A 488 34.65 -4.12 -26.59
N THR A 489 35.02 -3.41 -27.67
CA THR A 489 36.17 -3.74 -28.52
C THR A 489 37.36 -2.86 -28.19
N GLU A 490 38.57 -3.29 -28.61
CA GLU A 490 39.83 -2.55 -28.40
C GLU A 490 39.78 -1.15 -29.01
N GLY A 491 39.21 -0.99 -30.20
CA GLY A 491 39.06 0.30 -30.90
C GLY A 491 38.15 1.30 -30.21
N SER A 492 37.27 0.84 -29.34
CA SER A 492 36.32 1.73 -28.63
C SER A 492 37.02 2.81 -27.80
N ASN A 493 38.23 2.53 -27.30
CA ASN A 493 39.02 3.44 -26.46
C ASN A 493 39.68 4.60 -27.24
N ASN A 494 39.74 4.47 -28.59
CA ASN A 494 40.31 5.49 -29.47
C ASN A 494 39.41 6.73 -29.59
N TYR A 495 38.14 6.62 -29.17
CA TYR A 495 37.12 7.66 -29.32
C TYR A 495 36.76 8.26 -27.97
N LYS A 496 37.23 9.47 -27.71
CA LYS A 496 36.88 10.24 -26.49
C LYS A 496 35.73 11.17 -26.79
N VAL A 497 34.50 10.74 -26.51
CA VAL A 497 33.29 11.55 -26.68
C VAL A 497 32.63 11.81 -25.31
N LYS A 498 32.02 12.98 -25.16
CA LYS A 498 31.33 13.37 -23.92
C LYS A 498 29.87 12.89 -23.91
N GLY A 499 29.24 12.89 -25.08
CA GLY A 499 27.85 12.50 -25.24
C GLY A 499 27.68 10.99 -25.29
N ASN A 500 26.69 10.48 -24.54
CA ASN A 500 26.28 9.09 -24.55
C ASN A 500 24.75 9.05 -24.56
N ILE A 501 24.15 8.61 -25.66
CA ILE A 501 22.71 8.58 -25.87
C ILE A 501 22.24 7.11 -26.04
N HIS A 502 21.02 6.81 -25.59
CA HIS A 502 20.40 5.53 -25.85
C HIS A 502 19.66 5.56 -27.22
N TRP A 503 19.41 4.40 -27.75
CA TRP A 503 18.88 4.24 -29.09
C TRP A 503 18.22 2.88 -29.28
N LEU A 504 17.36 2.74 -30.27
CA LEU A 504 16.76 1.49 -30.71
C LEU A 504 16.86 1.37 -32.22
N SER A 505 16.95 0.13 -32.74
CA SER A 505 16.84 -0.12 -34.16
C SER A 505 15.40 -0.07 -34.61
N ASP A 506 15.12 0.65 -35.70
CA ASP A 506 13.78 0.68 -36.32
C ASP A 506 13.32 -0.73 -36.71
N ALA A 507 14.24 -1.53 -37.27
CA ALA A 507 13.96 -2.90 -37.74
C ALA A 507 13.55 -3.91 -36.67
N SER A 508 13.84 -3.64 -35.40
CA SER A 508 13.59 -4.58 -34.30
C SER A 508 12.85 -3.99 -33.09
N SER A 509 12.65 -2.68 -33.06
CA SER A 509 11.92 -2.04 -31.97
C SER A 509 10.44 -2.35 -32.01
N ILE A 510 9.82 -2.33 -30.82
CA ILE A 510 8.40 -2.63 -30.64
C ILE A 510 7.67 -1.35 -30.24
N PRO A 511 6.61 -0.97 -30.94
CA PRO A 511 5.79 0.15 -30.56
C PRO A 511 5.04 -0.13 -29.26
N CYS A 512 4.93 0.86 -28.40
CA CYS A 512 4.22 0.75 -27.13
C CYS A 512 3.61 2.09 -26.72
N GLU A 513 2.60 2.01 -25.86
CA GLU A 513 2.06 3.16 -25.16
C GLU A 513 2.86 3.44 -23.89
N ILE A 514 3.22 4.68 -23.68
CA ILE A 514 3.94 5.14 -22.48
C ILE A 514 3.04 6.11 -21.72
N ARG A 515 2.80 5.80 -20.45
CA ARG A 515 2.04 6.65 -19.52
C ARG A 515 2.96 7.21 -18.47
N VAL A 516 3.04 8.52 -18.43
CA VAL A 516 3.84 9.24 -17.45
C VAL A 516 2.90 9.93 -16.47
N TYR A 517 3.04 9.60 -15.19
CA TYR A 517 2.22 10.17 -14.13
C TYR A 517 3.03 11.17 -13.32
N ASP A 518 2.41 12.31 -13.03
CA ASP A 518 2.85 13.30 -12.04
C ASP A 518 1.98 13.20 -10.78
N ARG A 519 2.24 14.02 -9.79
CA ARG A 519 1.41 14.14 -8.58
C ARG A 519 0.01 14.61 -8.96
N LEU A 520 -1.02 14.02 -8.36
CA LEU A 520 -2.41 14.36 -8.63
C LEU A 520 -2.75 15.78 -8.15
N PHE A 521 -2.03 16.30 -7.14
CA PHE A 521 -2.25 17.62 -6.57
C PHE A 521 -0.99 18.48 -6.68
N ASN A 522 -1.19 19.79 -6.88
CA ASN A 522 -0.12 20.79 -6.89
C ASN A 522 0.13 21.41 -5.49
N ASP A 523 -0.81 21.28 -4.56
CA ASP A 523 -0.70 21.75 -3.16
C ASP A 523 -0.15 20.63 -2.26
N PRO A 524 0.88 20.86 -1.43
CA PRO A 524 1.38 19.86 -0.49
C PRO A 524 0.33 19.42 0.55
N HIS A 525 -0.66 20.26 0.83
CA HIS A 525 -1.73 20.01 1.80
C HIS A 525 -3.10 20.30 1.17
N PRO A 526 -3.56 19.48 0.19
CA PRO A 526 -4.67 19.84 -0.69
C PRO A 526 -6.00 20.02 0.04
N ASP A 527 -6.19 19.37 1.18
CA ASP A 527 -7.44 19.39 1.96
C ASP A 527 -7.31 19.98 3.36
N ALA A 528 -6.15 20.57 3.70
CA ALA A 528 -5.91 21.16 5.01
C ALA A 528 -6.70 22.47 5.18
N GLY A 529 -7.17 22.72 6.42
CA GLY A 529 -7.83 23.97 6.77
C GLY A 529 -9.17 24.21 6.05
N GLY A 530 -9.83 23.16 5.58
CA GLY A 530 -11.13 23.28 4.87
C GLY A 530 -11.03 23.77 3.44
N LYS A 531 -9.85 23.73 2.82
CA LYS A 531 -9.65 24.06 1.41
C LYS A 531 -10.51 23.19 0.49
N ASP A 532 -10.92 23.76 -0.64
CA ASP A 532 -11.45 22.97 -1.76
C ASP A 532 -10.30 22.22 -2.43
N PHE A 533 -10.21 20.93 -2.15
CA PHE A 533 -9.15 20.07 -2.68
C PHE A 533 -9.22 19.90 -4.21
N LEU A 534 -10.40 20.09 -4.82
CA LEU A 534 -10.55 20.02 -6.28
C LEU A 534 -9.81 21.16 -6.99
N ALA A 535 -9.72 22.33 -6.35
CA ALA A 535 -8.94 23.44 -6.87
C ALA A 535 -7.43 23.20 -6.89
N ALA A 536 -6.95 22.21 -6.11
CA ALA A 536 -5.54 21.83 -6.05
C ALA A 536 -5.16 20.72 -7.06
N LEU A 537 -6.11 20.23 -7.87
CA LEU A 537 -5.83 19.20 -8.87
C LEU A 537 -4.80 19.66 -9.88
N ASN A 538 -3.88 18.78 -10.24
CA ASN A 538 -2.91 18.98 -11.31
C ASN A 538 -3.50 18.51 -12.65
N PRO A 539 -3.84 19.41 -13.57
CA PRO A 539 -4.41 19.04 -14.86
C PRO A 539 -3.44 18.23 -15.73
N ASP A 540 -2.13 18.41 -15.51
CA ASP A 540 -1.06 17.75 -16.24
C ASP A 540 -0.55 16.49 -15.51
N SER A 541 -1.36 15.89 -14.66
CA SER A 541 -0.95 14.74 -13.84
C SER A 541 -0.79 13.42 -14.61
N LYS A 542 -1.25 13.36 -15.87
CA LYS A 542 -1.16 12.18 -16.74
C LYS A 542 -0.82 12.60 -18.17
N HIS A 543 0.24 12.05 -18.72
CA HIS A 543 0.62 12.19 -20.14
C HIS A 543 0.74 10.81 -20.76
N THR A 544 0.13 10.66 -21.94
CA THR A 544 0.22 9.44 -22.75
C THR A 544 0.93 9.76 -24.05
N SER A 545 1.88 8.94 -24.45
CA SER A 545 2.61 9.04 -25.71
C SER A 545 2.83 7.67 -26.33
N GLN A 546 3.14 7.67 -27.64
CA GLN A 546 3.61 6.48 -28.32
C GLN A 546 5.14 6.49 -28.35
N GLY A 547 5.74 5.37 -28.03
CA GLY A 547 7.18 5.18 -28.01
C GLY A 547 7.58 3.82 -28.54
N PHE A 548 8.85 3.51 -28.41
CA PHE A 548 9.41 2.22 -28.80
C PHE A 548 10.21 1.61 -27.65
N VAL A 549 10.18 0.30 -27.57
CA VAL A 549 11.02 -0.50 -26.64
C VAL A 549 11.81 -1.55 -27.40
N GLU A 550 12.86 -2.07 -26.77
CA GLU A 550 13.67 -3.13 -27.36
C GLU A 550 12.88 -4.43 -27.55
N SER A 551 13.27 -5.22 -28.57
CA SER A 551 12.57 -6.44 -29.01
C SER A 551 12.42 -7.50 -27.91
N GLY A 552 13.37 -7.55 -26.96
CA GLY A 552 13.32 -8.47 -25.83
C GLY A 552 12.08 -8.31 -24.93
N LEU A 553 11.37 -7.18 -25.03
CA LEU A 553 10.17 -6.91 -24.22
C LEU A 553 8.86 -7.36 -24.88
N ALA A 554 8.89 -7.93 -26.09
CA ALA A 554 7.69 -8.26 -26.88
C ALA A 554 6.62 -9.08 -26.13
N ASN A 555 7.05 -9.99 -25.28
CA ASN A 555 6.20 -10.94 -24.57
C ASN A 555 6.21 -10.69 -23.05
N THR A 556 6.47 -9.46 -22.64
CA THR A 556 6.50 -9.11 -21.22
C THR A 556 5.11 -9.26 -20.60
N ALA A 557 5.04 -9.97 -19.48
CA ALA A 557 3.81 -10.12 -18.71
C ALA A 557 3.39 -8.78 -18.03
N PRO A 558 2.11 -8.57 -17.74
CA PRO A 558 1.69 -7.48 -16.87
C PRO A 558 2.42 -7.47 -15.52
N GLU A 559 2.51 -6.32 -14.88
CA GLU A 559 3.20 -6.09 -13.59
C GLU A 559 4.71 -6.39 -13.62
N THR A 560 5.35 -6.42 -14.80
CA THR A 560 6.80 -6.59 -14.91
C THR A 560 7.51 -5.23 -14.87
N HIS A 561 8.49 -5.12 -13.98
CA HIS A 561 9.23 -3.88 -13.72
C HIS A 561 10.49 -3.78 -14.56
N PHE A 562 10.81 -2.56 -15.00
CA PHE A 562 12.04 -2.23 -15.74
C PHE A 562 12.60 -0.88 -15.29
N GLN A 563 13.91 -0.72 -15.34
CA GLN A 563 14.50 0.60 -15.43
C GLN A 563 14.73 0.93 -16.93
N PHE A 564 13.96 1.86 -17.47
CA PHE A 564 14.29 2.43 -18.77
C PHE A 564 15.44 3.42 -18.61
N GLU A 565 16.55 3.07 -19.25
CA GLU A 565 17.81 3.81 -19.11
C GLU A 565 17.62 5.31 -19.40
N ARG A 566 18.10 6.15 -18.49
CA ARG A 566 17.96 7.63 -18.48
C ARG A 566 16.56 8.17 -18.16
N HIS A 567 15.50 7.36 -18.12
CA HIS A 567 14.13 7.85 -17.94
C HIS A 567 13.57 7.62 -16.53
N GLY A 568 13.76 6.43 -15.99
CA GLY A 568 13.17 6.06 -14.70
C GLY A 568 12.76 4.60 -14.64
N TYR A 569 11.92 4.32 -13.67
CA TYR A 569 11.37 2.98 -13.46
C TYR A 569 9.97 2.92 -14.04
N PHE A 570 9.69 1.81 -14.73
CA PHE A 570 8.44 1.56 -15.42
C PHE A 570 7.94 0.15 -15.11
N VAL A 571 6.64 -0.02 -15.24
CA VAL A 571 5.96 -1.31 -15.11
C VAL A 571 5.02 -1.51 -16.29
N THR A 572 4.89 -2.73 -16.80
CA THR A 572 3.81 -3.06 -17.74
C THR A 572 2.47 -2.96 -17.02
N ASP A 573 1.51 -2.21 -17.61
CA ASP A 573 0.20 -1.97 -16.97
C ASP A 573 -0.53 -3.30 -16.72
N GLN A 574 -1.06 -3.44 -15.51
CA GLN A 574 -1.73 -4.65 -15.03
C GLN A 574 -2.96 -5.03 -15.87
N LYS A 575 -3.69 -4.04 -16.40
CA LYS A 575 -4.97 -4.23 -17.08
C LYS A 575 -4.89 -4.06 -18.58
N ASP A 576 -4.11 -3.08 -19.04
CA ASP A 576 -4.15 -2.60 -20.42
C ASP A 576 -3.00 -3.18 -21.26
N SER A 577 -1.92 -3.67 -20.62
CA SER A 577 -0.79 -4.25 -21.35
C SER A 577 -1.04 -5.70 -21.73
N GLN A 578 -0.82 -6.01 -23.00
CA GLN A 578 -0.92 -7.37 -23.54
C GLN A 578 0.09 -7.61 -24.67
N PRO A 579 0.41 -8.85 -25.02
CA PRO A 579 1.28 -9.14 -26.16
C PRO A 579 0.78 -8.46 -27.44
N GLY A 580 1.67 -7.70 -28.10
CA GLY A 580 1.35 -6.92 -29.29
C GLY A 580 0.71 -5.54 -29.06
N ALA A 581 0.36 -5.22 -27.80
CA ALA A 581 -0.14 -3.91 -27.39
C ALA A 581 0.40 -3.56 -25.98
N LEU A 582 1.71 -3.35 -25.89
CA LEU A 582 2.37 -3.07 -24.63
C LEU A 582 2.03 -1.67 -24.13
N VAL A 583 1.74 -1.58 -22.84
CA VAL A 583 1.49 -0.32 -22.13
C VAL A 583 2.40 -0.25 -20.91
N PHE A 584 3.18 0.82 -20.80
CA PHE A 584 4.11 1.03 -19.69
C PHE A 584 3.71 2.24 -18.86
N ASN A 585 3.57 2.04 -17.56
CA ASN A 585 3.36 3.09 -16.57
C ASN A 585 4.70 3.52 -15.97
N ARG A 586 5.01 4.82 -15.97
CA ARG A 586 6.16 5.33 -15.21
C ARG A 586 5.84 5.32 -13.72
N ILE A 587 6.67 4.60 -12.96
CA ILE A 587 6.56 4.47 -11.50
C ILE A 587 7.12 5.73 -10.84
N VAL A 588 8.44 5.94 -11.00
CA VAL A 588 9.20 7.09 -10.50
C VAL A 588 10.34 7.43 -11.45
N SER A 589 10.82 8.67 -11.41
CA SER A 589 12.04 9.12 -12.11
C SER A 589 13.30 8.54 -11.45
N LEU A 590 14.45 8.57 -12.16
CA LEU A 590 15.74 8.11 -11.61
C LEU A 590 16.23 8.91 -10.40
N LYS A 591 15.86 10.19 -10.36
CA LYS A 591 16.26 11.12 -9.28
C LYS A 591 15.06 11.95 -8.89
N ASP A 592 15.00 12.32 -7.63
CA ASP A 592 14.03 13.32 -7.20
C ASP A 592 14.44 14.68 -7.77
N GLY A 593 13.70 15.11 -8.77
CA GLY A 593 13.83 16.42 -9.42
C GLY A 593 12.49 17.13 -9.50
N TRP A 594 11.50 16.64 -8.73
CA TRP A 594 10.17 17.22 -8.78
C TRP A 594 10.17 18.62 -8.15
N THR A 595 9.57 19.56 -8.86
CA THR A 595 9.34 20.94 -8.38
C THR A 595 7.87 21.27 -8.63
N ALA A 596 7.23 21.92 -7.65
CA ALA A 596 5.86 22.38 -7.81
C ALA A 596 5.76 23.31 -9.03
N LYS A 597 4.83 23.01 -9.95
CA LYS A 597 4.50 23.92 -11.04
C LYS A 597 3.82 25.15 -10.44
N LYS A 598 4.31 26.35 -10.79
CA LYS A 598 3.72 27.63 -10.37
C LYS A 598 2.43 27.92 -11.13
#